data_1e4459baaf3376deecab3c34a45b1fbd
#
_entry.id   1e4459baaf3376deecab3c34a45b1fbd
#
_cell.length_a   1.000
_cell.length_b   1.000
_cell.length_c   1.000
_cell.angle_alpha   90.00
_cell.angle_beta   90.00
_cell.angle_gamma   90.00
#
_symmetry.space_group_name_H-M   'P 1'
#
loop_
_entity.id
_entity.type
_entity.pdbx_description
1 polymer ?
#
loop_
_entity_poly.entity_id
_entity_poly.type
_entity_poly.pdbx_seq_one_letter_code
_entity_poly.pdbx_strand_id
1 'polypeptide(L)'
;MTRTAKTYGGALYDLAQEEHLEDAILADLAGVRAVLDENPDYLRLLCTPSVPKEERRGLLDEAWRGNVHPYVLNFMKLLCDNGTLRELSGCAQEYRRRYNAAHDILEVRAVTAVALRPELLERLRAKLEAQTGKRIELSSRVDESLLGGVLLELPDRQLDGTVAYHLEEIQRILRNTVI
;
A
#
# COMPACT_ATOMS: atom_id res chain seq x y z
N MET A 1 1.41 1.84 11.16
CA MET A 1 2.43 0.80 10.84
C MET A 1 3.20 0.48 12.11
N THR A 2 3.28 -0.79 12.48
CA THR A 2 3.97 -1.25 13.71
C THR A 2 5.49 -1.26 13.54
N ARG A 3 6.22 -1.28 14.67
CA ARG A 3 7.69 -1.42 14.64
C ARG A 3 8.12 -2.75 14.00
N THR A 4 7.39 -3.82 14.29
CA THR A 4 7.59 -5.16 13.74
C THR A 4 7.50 -5.14 12.21
N ALA A 5 6.41 -4.56 11.67
CA ALA A 5 6.20 -4.45 10.23
C ALA A 5 7.35 -3.68 9.53
N LYS A 6 7.81 -2.58 10.12
CA LYS A 6 8.94 -1.81 9.59
C LYS A 6 10.24 -2.61 9.58
N THR A 7 10.52 -3.34 10.67
CA THR A 7 11.76 -4.12 10.79
C THR A 7 11.77 -5.29 9.80
N TYR A 8 10.71 -6.11 9.81
CA TYR A 8 10.67 -7.31 8.97
C TYR A 8 10.47 -6.98 7.47
N GLY A 9 9.58 -6.03 7.15
CA GLY A 9 9.37 -5.60 5.76
C GLY A 9 10.61 -4.93 5.19
N GLY A 10 11.33 -4.13 6.02
CA GLY A 10 12.60 -3.53 5.65
C GLY A 10 13.70 -4.56 5.39
N ALA A 11 13.88 -5.54 6.30
CA ALA A 11 14.87 -6.59 6.13
C ALA A 11 14.63 -7.47 4.89
N LEU A 12 13.35 -7.73 4.59
CA LEU A 12 12.99 -8.47 3.35
C LEU A 12 13.34 -7.65 2.11
N TYR A 13 13.14 -6.33 2.13
CA TYR A 13 13.51 -5.47 1.01
C TYR A 13 15.04 -5.42 0.83
N ASP A 14 15.79 -5.25 1.92
CA ASP A 14 17.25 -5.21 1.89
C ASP A 14 17.82 -6.51 1.30
N LEU A 15 17.28 -7.69 1.72
CA LEU A 15 17.63 -8.99 1.14
C LEU A 15 17.26 -9.09 -0.36
N ALA A 16 16.07 -8.63 -0.73
CA ALA A 16 15.62 -8.65 -2.12
C ALA A 16 16.52 -7.79 -3.02
N GLN A 17 16.97 -6.65 -2.52
CA GLN A 17 17.87 -5.74 -3.22
C GLN A 17 19.27 -6.36 -3.42
N GLU A 18 19.81 -7.05 -2.41
CA GLU A 18 21.10 -7.76 -2.51
C GLU A 18 21.06 -8.85 -3.58
N GLU A 19 19.92 -9.53 -3.73
CA GLU A 19 19.73 -10.65 -4.67
C GLU A 19 19.13 -10.23 -6.02
N HIS A 20 18.84 -8.94 -6.23
CA HIS A 20 18.18 -8.41 -7.44
C HIS A 20 16.82 -9.05 -7.73
N LEU A 21 16.02 -9.26 -6.69
CA LEU A 21 14.71 -9.91 -6.74
C LEU A 21 13.56 -8.98 -6.32
N GLU A 22 13.78 -7.66 -6.30
CA GLU A 22 12.85 -6.67 -5.76
C GLU A 22 11.47 -6.75 -6.41
N ASP A 23 11.42 -6.87 -7.73
CA ASP A 23 10.18 -6.94 -8.50
C ASP A 23 9.41 -8.24 -8.25
N ALA A 24 10.13 -9.37 -8.23
CA ALA A 24 9.54 -10.68 -8.02
C ALA A 24 8.92 -10.80 -6.63
N ILE A 25 9.65 -10.37 -5.59
CA ILE A 25 9.17 -10.42 -4.21
C ILE A 25 8.03 -9.42 -3.99
N LEU A 26 8.05 -8.24 -4.64
CA LEU A 26 6.94 -7.29 -4.58
C LEU A 26 5.65 -7.88 -5.14
N ALA A 27 5.74 -8.54 -6.31
CA ALA A 27 4.60 -9.19 -6.95
C ALA A 27 4.04 -10.34 -6.09
N ASP A 28 4.93 -11.17 -5.53
CA ASP A 28 4.55 -12.28 -4.66
C ASP A 28 3.87 -11.79 -3.39
N LEU A 29 4.41 -10.76 -2.72
CA LEU A 29 3.79 -10.16 -1.53
C LEU A 29 2.40 -9.60 -1.82
N ALA A 30 2.21 -8.99 -3.00
CA ALA A 30 0.91 -8.49 -3.42
C ALA A 30 -0.08 -9.65 -3.64
N GLY A 31 0.35 -10.73 -4.30
CA GLY A 31 -0.46 -11.94 -4.51
C GLY A 31 -0.84 -12.63 -3.21
N VAL A 32 0.13 -12.85 -2.33
CA VAL A 32 -0.09 -13.45 -0.99
C VAL A 32 -1.09 -12.62 -0.20
N ARG A 33 -0.94 -11.30 -0.19
CA ARG A 33 -1.84 -10.41 0.52
C ARG A 33 -3.26 -10.51 -0.02
N ALA A 34 -3.45 -10.48 -1.35
CA ALA A 34 -4.77 -10.58 -1.96
C ALA A 34 -5.48 -11.88 -1.55
N VAL A 35 -4.78 -13.01 -1.60
CA VAL A 35 -5.35 -14.31 -1.20
C VAL A 35 -5.69 -14.36 0.29
N LEU A 36 -4.86 -13.77 1.16
CA LEU A 36 -5.14 -13.74 2.60
C LEU A 36 -6.30 -12.79 2.95
N ASP A 37 -6.46 -11.69 2.23
CA ASP A 37 -7.57 -10.74 2.39
C ASP A 37 -8.90 -11.40 1.96
N GLU A 38 -8.88 -12.25 0.91
CA GLU A 38 -10.03 -13.04 0.46
C GLU A 38 -10.36 -14.24 1.38
N ASN A 39 -9.36 -14.74 2.14
CA ASN A 39 -9.47 -15.93 2.99
C ASN A 39 -9.12 -15.63 4.46
N PRO A 40 -9.93 -14.83 5.18
CA PRO A 40 -9.62 -14.42 6.55
C PRO A 40 -9.59 -15.59 7.54
N ASP A 41 -10.33 -16.66 7.27
CA ASP A 41 -10.33 -17.85 8.11
C ASP A 41 -9.03 -18.64 8.01
N TYR A 42 -8.40 -18.68 6.84
CA TYR A 42 -7.07 -19.27 6.67
C TYR A 42 -6.01 -18.48 7.47
N LEU A 43 -6.04 -17.15 7.39
CA LEU A 43 -5.15 -16.32 8.20
C LEU A 43 -5.40 -16.53 9.70
N ARG A 44 -6.66 -16.68 10.12
CA ARG A 44 -7.03 -16.95 11.52
C ARG A 44 -6.46 -18.29 11.98
N LEU A 45 -6.59 -19.34 11.16
CA LEU A 45 -6.04 -20.68 11.44
C LEU A 45 -4.52 -20.62 11.66
N LEU A 46 -3.79 -19.97 10.77
CA LEU A 46 -2.33 -19.81 10.86
C LEU A 46 -1.88 -18.99 12.08
N CYS A 47 -2.75 -18.10 12.58
CA CYS A 47 -2.47 -17.30 13.78
C CYS A 47 -2.95 -17.95 15.08
N THR A 48 -3.57 -19.14 15.03
CA THR A 48 -4.15 -19.79 16.20
C THR A 48 -3.08 -20.54 17.01
N PRO A 49 -2.82 -20.16 18.28
CA PRO A 49 -1.75 -20.77 19.08
C PRO A 49 -1.95 -22.26 19.40
N SER A 50 -3.21 -22.74 19.38
CA SER A 50 -3.53 -24.15 19.64
C SER A 50 -3.12 -25.09 18.50
N VAL A 51 -2.85 -24.57 17.29
CA VAL A 51 -2.33 -25.35 16.16
C VAL A 51 -0.80 -25.42 16.28
N PRO A 52 -0.21 -26.64 16.27
CA PRO A 52 1.23 -26.82 16.34
C PRO A 52 1.98 -26.06 15.24
N LYS A 53 3.17 -25.56 15.56
CA LYS A 53 3.99 -24.78 14.59
C LYS A 53 4.28 -25.56 13.31
N GLU A 54 4.59 -26.84 13.44
CA GLU A 54 4.89 -27.71 12.30
C GLU A 54 3.69 -27.86 11.35
N GLU A 55 2.50 -28.00 11.91
CA GLU A 55 1.27 -28.07 11.13
C GLU A 55 0.99 -26.77 10.39
N ARG A 56 1.16 -25.61 11.06
CA ARG A 56 1.01 -24.29 10.43
C ARG A 56 2.02 -24.06 9.30
N ARG A 57 3.28 -24.51 9.49
CA ARG A 57 4.31 -24.49 8.44
C ARG A 57 3.93 -25.41 7.28
N GLY A 58 3.39 -26.60 7.56
CA GLY A 58 2.90 -27.52 6.55
C GLY A 58 1.80 -26.92 5.69
N LEU A 59 0.83 -26.24 6.31
CA LEU A 59 -0.24 -25.52 5.61
C LEU A 59 0.30 -24.40 4.70
N LEU A 60 1.33 -23.68 5.14
CA LEU A 60 2.00 -22.68 4.31
C LEU A 60 2.73 -23.32 3.13
N ASP A 61 3.42 -24.46 3.37
CA ASP A 61 4.11 -25.19 2.29
C ASP A 61 3.12 -25.73 1.26
N GLU A 62 2.03 -26.31 1.70
CA GLU A 62 1.00 -26.88 0.82
C GLU A 62 0.34 -25.81 -0.07
N ALA A 63 0.05 -24.65 0.50
CA ALA A 63 -0.61 -23.58 -0.24
C ALA A 63 0.32 -22.79 -1.18
N TRP A 64 1.57 -22.58 -0.79
CA TRP A 64 2.42 -21.58 -1.43
C TRP A 64 3.69 -22.13 -2.07
N ARG A 65 4.10 -23.37 -1.78
CA ARG A 65 5.32 -23.95 -2.38
C ARG A 65 5.18 -24.05 -3.89
N GLY A 66 6.11 -23.42 -4.62
CA GLY A 66 6.10 -23.36 -6.08
C GLY A 66 5.23 -22.25 -6.68
N ASN A 67 4.43 -21.57 -5.85
CA ASN A 67 3.59 -20.43 -6.30
C ASN A 67 4.20 -19.07 -5.94
N VAL A 68 5.13 -19.04 -4.98
CA VAL A 68 5.86 -17.85 -4.57
C VAL A 68 7.35 -18.14 -4.45
N HIS A 69 8.17 -17.09 -4.49
CA HIS A 69 9.61 -17.21 -4.30
C HIS A 69 9.95 -17.80 -2.91
N PRO A 70 10.97 -18.66 -2.77
CA PRO A 70 11.34 -19.27 -1.49
C PRO A 70 11.56 -18.28 -0.35
N TYR A 71 12.07 -17.08 -0.63
CA TYR A 71 12.25 -16.04 0.38
C TYR A 71 10.92 -15.55 0.95
N VAL A 72 9.89 -15.38 0.13
CA VAL A 72 8.54 -15.01 0.59
C VAL A 72 7.92 -16.11 1.44
N LEU A 73 8.03 -17.37 1.01
CA LEU A 73 7.54 -18.51 1.78
C LEU A 73 8.24 -18.61 3.14
N ASN A 74 9.57 -18.51 3.17
CA ASN A 74 10.34 -18.53 4.41
C ASN A 74 10.01 -17.33 5.32
N PHE A 75 9.79 -16.17 4.72
CA PHE A 75 9.35 -14.99 5.45
C PHE A 75 7.99 -15.19 6.11
N MET A 76 7.02 -15.77 5.40
CA MET A 76 5.71 -16.11 5.97
C MET A 76 5.82 -17.11 7.13
N LYS A 77 6.66 -18.14 6.99
CA LYS A 77 6.95 -19.10 8.06
C LYS A 77 7.57 -18.43 9.27
N LEU A 78 8.53 -17.53 9.07
CA LEU A 78 9.16 -16.76 10.15
C LEU A 78 8.13 -15.93 10.92
N LEU A 79 7.25 -15.22 10.20
CA LEU A 79 6.18 -14.46 10.83
C LEU A 79 5.18 -15.34 11.58
N CYS A 80 4.86 -16.52 11.02
CA CYS A 80 3.98 -17.50 11.63
C CYS A 80 4.57 -18.05 12.94
N ASP A 81 5.84 -18.41 12.95
CA ASP A 81 6.55 -18.94 14.13
C ASP A 81 6.63 -17.93 15.27
N ASN A 82 6.79 -16.67 14.91
CA ASN A 82 6.84 -15.56 15.87
C ASN A 82 5.44 -15.07 16.29
N GLY A 83 4.35 -15.64 15.75
CA GLY A 83 2.98 -15.22 16.04
C GLY A 83 2.64 -13.83 15.50
N THR A 84 3.41 -13.35 14.52
CA THR A 84 3.28 -11.99 13.94
C THR A 84 2.76 -12.00 12.50
N LEU A 85 2.17 -13.11 12.03
CA LEU A 85 1.70 -13.24 10.65
C LEU A 85 0.64 -12.19 10.28
N ARG A 86 -0.14 -11.69 11.25
CA ARG A 86 -1.09 -10.58 11.04
C ARG A 86 -0.41 -9.28 10.58
N GLU A 87 0.87 -9.14 10.84
CA GLU A 87 1.68 -7.98 10.43
C GLU A 87 2.15 -8.07 8.97
N LEU A 88 1.85 -9.18 8.27
CA LEU A 88 2.27 -9.39 6.87
C LEU A 88 1.83 -8.25 5.97
N SER A 89 0.60 -7.77 6.11
CA SER A 89 0.10 -6.61 5.35
C SER A 89 0.92 -5.34 5.61
N GLY A 90 1.29 -5.10 6.87
CA GLY A 90 2.17 -3.98 7.23
C GLY A 90 3.60 -4.17 6.71
N CYS A 91 4.12 -5.40 6.70
CA CYS A 91 5.44 -5.71 6.13
C CYS A 91 5.46 -5.48 4.61
N ALA A 92 4.42 -5.90 3.91
CA ALA A 92 4.28 -5.68 2.46
C ALA A 92 4.16 -4.18 2.13
N GLN A 93 3.48 -3.38 2.97
CA GLN A 93 3.43 -1.93 2.82
C GLN A 93 4.80 -1.27 3.01
N GLU A 94 5.58 -1.70 4.01
CA GLU A 94 6.93 -1.17 4.21
C GLU A 94 7.86 -1.57 3.07
N TYR A 95 7.78 -2.82 2.59
CA TYR A 95 8.51 -3.29 1.43
C TYR A 95 8.22 -2.39 0.21
N ARG A 96 6.95 -2.19 -0.12
CA ARG A 96 6.51 -1.35 -1.23
C ARG A 96 6.96 0.11 -1.06
N ARG A 97 6.90 0.64 0.15
CA ARG A 97 7.37 2.01 0.44
C ARG A 97 8.87 2.17 0.12
N ARG A 98 9.71 1.18 0.50
CA ARG A 98 11.14 1.20 0.20
C ARG A 98 11.41 1.01 -1.29
N TYR A 99 10.70 0.07 -1.91
CA TYR A 99 10.76 -0.15 -3.36
C TYR A 99 10.44 1.15 -4.12
N ASN A 100 9.33 1.79 -3.80
CA ASN A 100 8.93 3.04 -4.43
C ASN A 100 9.96 4.16 -4.22
N ALA A 101 10.53 4.26 -3.04
CA ALA A 101 11.57 5.24 -2.74
C ALA A 101 12.86 5.01 -3.56
N ALA A 102 13.26 3.75 -3.76
CA ALA A 102 14.44 3.39 -4.53
C ALA A 102 14.26 3.57 -6.05
N HIS A 103 13.02 3.44 -6.54
CA HIS A 103 12.69 3.55 -7.97
C HIS A 103 12.07 4.90 -8.36
N ASP A 104 12.12 5.90 -7.47
CA ASP A 104 11.50 7.22 -7.68
C ASP A 104 10.02 7.16 -8.08
N ILE A 105 9.29 6.20 -7.51
CA ILE A 105 7.84 6.03 -7.71
C ILE A 105 7.09 6.79 -6.61
N LEU A 106 6.08 7.56 -7.01
CA LEU A 106 5.17 8.24 -6.09
C LEU A 106 3.74 7.73 -6.31
N GLU A 107 3.22 7.05 -5.29
CA GLU A 107 1.81 6.65 -5.29
C GLU A 107 0.93 7.86 -4.97
N VAL A 108 -0.05 8.10 -5.84
CA VAL A 108 -1.04 9.16 -5.66
C VAL A 108 -2.43 8.58 -5.84
N ARG A 109 -3.33 8.89 -4.91
CA ARG A 109 -4.74 8.55 -5.06
C ARG A 109 -5.55 9.82 -5.29
N ALA A 110 -6.24 9.88 -6.44
CA ALA A 110 -7.18 10.93 -6.74
C ALA A 110 -8.58 10.55 -6.22
N VAL A 111 -9.12 11.33 -5.29
CA VAL A 111 -10.49 11.16 -4.78
C VAL A 111 -11.34 12.26 -5.38
N THR A 112 -12.45 11.89 -6.01
CA THR A 112 -13.33 12.81 -6.74
C THR A 112 -14.80 12.47 -6.52
N ALA A 113 -15.69 13.45 -6.66
CA ALA A 113 -17.14 13.24 -6.52
C ALA A 113 -17.74 12.30 -7.58
N VAL A 114 -17.13 12.25 -8.78
CA VAL A 114 -17.55 11.42 -9.91
C VAL A 114 -16.36 10.72 -10.52
N ALA A 115 -16.58 9.58 -11.17
CA ALA A 115 -15.50 8.84 -11.82
C ALA A 115 -14.79 9.71 -12.89
N LEU A 116 -13.47 9.78 -12.80
CA LEU A 116 -12.65 10.47 -13.79
C LEU A 116 -12.56 9.64 -15.08
N ARG A 117 -12.69 10.31 -16.22
CA ARG A 117 -12.47 9.70 -17.52
C ARG A 117 -10.97 9.33 -17.66
N PRO A 118 -10.63 8.23 -18.35
CA PRO A 118 -9.23 7.79 -18.53
C PRO A 118 -8.29 8.89 -19.04
N GLU A 119 -8.77 9.72 -19.97
CA GLU A 119 -8.01 10.84 -20.54
C GLU A 119 -7.63 11.90 -19.50
N LEU A 120 -8.51 12.15 -18.52
CA LEU A 120 -8.25 13.09 -17.44
C LEU A 120 -7.26 12.52 -16.42
N LEU A 121 -7.33 11.20 -16.14
CA LEU A 121 -6.37 10.51 -15.30
C LEU A 121 -4.98 10.58 -15.91
N GLU A 122 -4.83 10.30 -17.21
CA GLU A 122 -3.55 10.39 -17.90
C GLU A 122 -2.97 11.82 -17.91
N ARG A 123 -3.81 12.83 -18.15
CA ARG A 123 -3.39 14.25 -18.06
C ARG A 123 -2.97 14.64 -16.65
N LEU A 124 -3.66 14.15 -15.63
CA LEU A 124 -3.32 14.38 -14.24
C LEU A 124 -1.99 13.72 -13.90
N ARG A 125 -1.79 12.46 -14.31
CA ARG A 125 -0.54 11.73 -14.14
C ARG A 125 0.63 12.48 -14.77
N ALA A 126 0.52 12.83 -16.04
CA ALA A 126 1.58 13.54 -16.77
C ALA A 126 1.93 14.89 -16.12
N LYS A 127 0.93 15.61 -15.61
CA LYS A 127 1.16 16.88 -14.90
C LYS A 127 1.88 16.67 -13.57
N LEU A 128 1.52 15.64 -12.82
CA LEU A 128 2.18 15.29 -11.56
C LEU A 128 3.63 14.83 -11.80
N GLU A 129 3.87 14.01 -12.83
CA GLU A 129 5.23 13.59 -13.24
C GLU A 129 6.10 14.80 -13.61
N ALA A 130 5.56 15.74 -14.40
CA ALA A 130 6.28 16.96 -14.77
C ALA A 130 6.62 17.86 -13.56
N GLN A 131 5.76 17.89 -12.55
CA GLN A 131 5.98 18.70 -11.35
C GLN A 131 6.90 18.04 -10.32
N THR A 132 6.86 16.71 -10.21
CA THR A 132 7.60 15.98 -9.16
C THR A 132 8.92 15.40 -9.65
N GLY A 133 9.07 15.23 -10.97
CA GLY A 133 10.20 14.52 -11.57
C GLY A 133 10.22 13.01 -11.28
N LYS A 134 9.12 12.47 -10.70
CA LYS A 134 8.98 11.08 -10.29
C LYS A 134 7.97 10.36 -11.17
N ARG A 135 8.11 9.04 -11.28
CA ARG A 135 7.09 8.18 -11.88
C ARG A 135 5.85 8.13 -10.99
N ILE A 136 4.69 8.42 -11.55
CA ILE A 136 3.44 8.47 -10.79
C ILE A 136 2.62 7.19 -10.99
N GLU A 137 2.36 6.48 -9.90
CA GLU A 137 1.32 5.45 -9.82
C GLU A 137 0.02 6.08 -9.35
N LEU A 138 -0.85 6.44 -10.31
CA LEU A 138 -2.11 7.12 -10.04
C LEU A 138 -3.24 6.10 -9.91
N SER A 139 -3.91 6.11 -8.77
CA SER A 139 -5.19 5.41 -8.55
C SER A 139 -6.33 6.42 -8.39
N SER A 140 -7.56 6.01 -8.68
CA SER A 140 -8.74 6.86 -8.48
C SER A 140 -9.77 6.19 -7.59
N ARG A 141 -10.44 6.99 -6.75
CA ARG A 141 -11.58 6.59 -5.92
C ARG A 141 -12.68 7.62 -6.06
N VAL A 142 -13.92 7.15 -6.14
CA VAL A 142 -15.09 8.02 -6.10
C VAL A 142 -15.55 8.15 -4.64
N ASP A 143 -15.82 9.39 -4.23
CA ASP A 143 -16.41 9.73 -2.95
C ASP A 143 -17.52 10.76 -3.18
N GLU A 144 -18.76 10.30 -3.16
CA GLU A 144 -19.94 11.12 -3.42
C GLU A 144 -20.21 12.19 -2.35
N SER A 145 -19.52 12.13 -1.22
CA SER A 145 -19.60 13.18 -0.19
C SER A 145 -18.89 14.47 -0.58
N LEU A 146 -18.01 14.41 -1.59
CA LEU A 146 -17.33 15.59 -2.12
C LEU A 146 -18.31 16.42 -2.98
N LEU A 147 -18.36 17.72 -2.76
CA LEU A 147 -19.15 18.64 -3.57
C LEU A 147 -18.60 18.85 -5.00
N GLY A 148 -17.34 18.44 -5.24
CA GLY A 148 -16.62 18.59 -6.51
C GLY A 148 -15.15 18.90 -6.29
N GLY A 149 -14.38 18.92 -7.37
CA GLY A 149 -12.93 19.08 -7.33
C GLY A 149 -12.21 17.74 -7.18
N VAL A 150 -10.92 17.79 -6.85
CA VAL A 150 -10.04 16.63 -6.71
C VAL A 150 -9.26 16.74 -5.41
N LEU A 151 -9.34 15.73 -4.57
CA LEU A 151 -8.46 15.53 -3.43
C LEU A 151 -7.35 14.56 -3.84
N LEU A 152 -6.09 14.96 -3.74
CA LEU A 152 -4.94 14.11 -3.99
C LEU A 152 -4.36 13.63 -2.65
N GLU A 153 -4.43 12.33 -2.42
CA GLU A 153 -3.80 11.67 -1.28
C GLU A 153 -2.42 11.16 -1.69
N LEU A 154 -1.38 11.67 -1.05
CA LEU A 154 0.00 11.22 -1.16
C LEU A 154 0.39 10.47 0.13
N PRO A 155 1.48 9.69 0.15
CA PRO A 155 1.87 8.91 1.33
C PRO A 155 2.10 9.73 2.61
N ASP A 156 2.51 10.97 2.48
CA ASP A 156 2.93 11.88 3.57
C ASP A 156 2.02 13.11 3.74
N ARG A 157 1.19 13.42 2.75
CA ARG A 157 0.34 14.62 2.75
C ARG A 157 -0.87 14.47 1.85
N GLN A 158 -1.84 15.36 2.06
CA GLN A 158 -2.99 15.52 1.17
C GLN A 158 -2.94 16.90 0.51
N LEU A 159 -3.29 16.96 -0.76
CA LEU A 159 -3.48 18.20 -1.50
C LEU A 159 -4.96 18.33 -1.83
N ASP A 160 -5.63 19.22 -1.11
CA ASP A 160 -7.07 19.43 -1.24
C ASP A 160 -7.36 20.52 -2.27
N GLY A 161 -7.85 20.10 -3.44
CA GLY A 161 -8.35 20.96 -4.51
C GLY A 161 -9.89 20.86 -4.64
N THR A 162 -10.60 20.53 -3.57
CA THR A 162 -12.05 20.44 -3.58
C THR A 162 -12.72 21.83 -3.57
N VAL A 163 -13.94 21.89 -4.07
CA VAL A 163 -14.77 23.11 -4.03
C VAL A 163 -15.07 23.51 -2.58
N ALA A 164 -15.25 22.54 -1.69
CA ALA A 164 -15.47 22.79 -0.27
C ALA A 164 -14.29 23.53 0.36
N TYR A 165 -13.07 23.10 0.11
CA TYR A 165 -11.86 23.76 0.61
C TYR A 165 -11.73 25.20 0.12
N HIS A 166 -11.98 25.45 -1.17
CA HIS A 166 -11.95 26.81 -1.73
C HIS A 166 -13.03 27.70 -1.13
N LEU A 167 -14.23 27.18 -0.87
CA LEU A 167 -15.30 27.94 -0.21
C LEU A 167 -14.94 28.31 1.24
N GLU A 168 -14.37 27.39 1.99
CA GLU A 168 -13.90 27.64 3.35
C GLU A 168 -12.78 28.70 3.38
N GLU A 169 -11.83 28.60 2.43
CA GLU A 169 -10.74 29.55 2.31
C GLU A 169 -11.27 30.98 1.99
N ILE A 170 -12.22 31.10 1.07
CA ILE A 170 -12.89 32.37 0.75
C ILE A 170 -13.63 32.92 1.98
N GLN A 171 -14.37 32.08 2.71
CA GLN A 171 -15.05 32.49 3.93
C GLN A 171 -14.07 32.99 5.00
N ARG A 172 -12.91 32.32 5.15
CA ARG A 172 -11.86 32.74 6.06
C ARG A 172 -11.29 34.11 5.69
N ILE A 173 -11.01 34.32 4.42
CA ILE A 173 -10.52 35.61 3.90
C ILE A 173 -11.55 36.72 4.17
N LEU A 174 -12.82 36.48 3.87
CA LEU A 174 -13.89 37.45 4.10
C LEU A 174 -14.04 37.79 5.58
N ARG A 175 -14.01 36.80 6.49
CA ARG A 175 -14.09 37.03 7.93
C ARG A 175 -12.91 37.85 8.46
N ASN A 176 -11.71 37.67 7.90
CA ASN A 176 -10.51 38.41 8.31
C ASN A 176 -10.38 39.79 7.65
N THR A 177 -11.19 40.09 6.64
CA THR A 177 -11.20 41.39 5.92
C THR A 177 -12.30 42.33 6.42
N VAL A 178 -13.27 41.81 7.18
CA VAL A 178 -14.38 42.58 7.78
C VAL A 178 -14.06 42.87 9.25
N ILE A 179 -13.00 43.64 9.50
CA ILE A 179 -12.77 44.36 10.77
C ILE A 179 -12.30 45.78 10.41
#